data_a23f3aae3411185ee56d305f315e32d4
#
_entry.id   a23f3aae3411185ee56d305f315e32d4
#
_cell.length_a   1.000
_cell.length_b   1.000
_cell.length_c   1.000
_cell.angle_alpha   90.00
_cell.angle_beta   90.00
_cell.angle_gamma   90.00
#
_symmetry.space_group_name_H-M   'P 1'
#
loop_
_entity.id
_entity.type
_entity.pdbx_description
1 polymer ?
#
loop_
_entity_poly.entity_id
_entity_poly.type
_entity_poly.pdbx_seq_one_letter_code
_entity_poly.pdbx_strand_id
1 'polypeptide(L)'
;MRRVVVGILCGLVAGIGATAGGAGPIPRTREHLRPVAVPAKVAKLDLRVGARGPTRVEILTRRPRSARSLILRTGGRVQDAYRGVIEATVPATSLADLARSSAVSVVRSPLRPVPDAVHGEGVWATGAAPWHRAGVHGEGVKIAVVDLGFESYRHSQAAGDLPTRLTKVDYCGSGGFESTGHGTAVAEIVTEIAPAADLYLVCVRDAAGLGRAVSYARAHGISIISHSVSWFNTARGDGNGAADSPEGIVAAAHAAGILWVNAAGNRAQQHWSGSFVDANANGWNEFATGDEGNTVLIPRDSYACAALKWDDWPGSAEDYDLYFTEPNGSVASSSTNPQTGTEPPTELTCQVNSSSSTKAYGIAIRAHHATARPVRFDLFVYPGPDLEYQVPSGSVTEPGTSQAALTVGAACWQGNGLEPYSSQGPTIDDRLKPDLVGPDSVSSSIFGHFSACGRSGFAGTSAAAPHIAAAAALVKQANPSFGPDEIAAYLEDRALDLGPAGRDTMFGAGMLTMGAAPRIALGACVVPSVVGKKLTKAKTAVRKAGCAVGNIRQVRQHRRAGRVVSQSPKRGARLAAHGRVNLVVAR
;
A
#
# COMPACT_ATOMS: atom_id res chain seq x y z
N MET A 1 -53.78 -1.27 2.19
CA MET A 1 -53.99 0.17 2.38
C MET A 1 -53.31 0.59 3.67
N ARG A 2 -52.35 1.43 3.59
CA ARG A 2 -51.81 2.51 4.41
C ARG A 2 -50.31 2.66 4.08
N ARG A 3 -50.06 3.66 3.25
CA ARG A 3 -48.71 4.17 2.98
C ARG A 3 -48.26 4.95 4.22
N VAL A 4 -47.05 4.69 4.72
CA VAL A 4 -46.39 5.60 5.67
C VAL A 4 -45.29 6.29 4.87
N VAL A 5 -45.48 7.60 4.69
CA VAL A 5 -44.49 8.53 4.12
C VAL A 5 -43.64 9.00 5.30
N VAL A 6 -42.33 8.70 5.27
CA VAL A 6 -41.37 9.34 6.19
C VAL A 6 -40.63 10.40 5.40
N GLY A 7 -40.90 11.65 5.75
CA GLY A 7 -40.22 12.81 5.19
C GLY A 7 -38.81 12.96 5.78
N ILE A 8 -37.83 13.08 4.91
CA ILE A 8 -36.48 13.47 5.29
C ILE A 8 -36.35 14.98 5.19
N LEU A 9 -36.14 15.63 6.34
CA LEU A 9 -35.78 17.05 6.44
C LEU A 9 -34.36 17.24 5.88
N CYS A 10 -34.21 17.99 4.79
CA CYS A 10 -32.95 18.58 4.37
C CYS A 10 -32.53 19.69 5.32
N GLY A 11 -31.47 19.46 6.10
CA GLY A 11 -30.73 20.52 6.79
C GLY A 11 -29.63 21.07 5.91
N LEU A 12 -29.79 22.28 5.41
CA LEU A 12 -28.72 23.06 4.80
C LEU A 12 -27.63 23.35 5.86
N VAL A 13 -26.42 22.91 5.63
CA VAL A 13 -25.22 23.48 6.27
C VAL A 13 -24.35 24.08 5.17
N ALA A 14 -24.18 25.39 5.29
CA ALA A 14 -23.39 26.21 4.37
C ALA A 14 -21.93 25.80 4.36
N GLY A 15 -21.33 25.82 3.18
CA GLY A 15 -19.97 25.42 2.93
C GLY A 15 -18.90 26.33 3.54
N ILE A 16 -17.81 25.72 3.95
CA ILE A 16 -16.49 26.36 3.98
C ILE A 16 -15.65 25.58 2.99
N GLY A 17 -15.23 26.28 1.94
CA GLY A 17 -14.42 25.71 0.87
C GLY A 17 -13.02 25.34 1.37
N ALA A 18 -12.71 24.06 1.36
CA ALA A 18 -11.34 23.60 1.31
C ALA A 18 -10.96 23.49 -0.16
N THR A 19 -9.99 24.28 -0.58
CA THR A 19 -9.40 24.21 -1.92
C THR A 19 -8.71 22.87 -2.07
N ALA A 20 -9.35 21.96 -2.79
CA ALA A 20 -8.70 20.74 -3.25
C ALA A 20 -7.54 21.11 -4.16
N GLY A 21 -6.31 20.70 -3.79
CA GLY A 21 -5.12 20.79 -4.63
C GLY A 21 -5.38 20.06 -5.95
N GLY A 22 -5.23 20.79 -7.05
CA GLY A 22 -5.66 20.37 -8.38
C GLY A 22 -4.96 19.10 -8.86
N ALA A 23 -5.76 18.10 -9.13
CA ALA A 23 -5.42 17.11 -10.14
C ALA A 23 -5.31 17.87 -11.47
N GLY A 24 -4.17 17.77 -12.14
CA GLY A 24 -3.93 18.44 -13.42
C GLY A 24 -5.02 18.08 -14.44
N PRO A 25 -5.31 18.99 -15.40
CA PRO A 25 -6.45 18.86 -16.27
C PRO A 25 -6.33 17.59 -17.13
N ILE A 26 -7.33 16.74 -17.04
CA ILE A 26 -7.54 15.64 -17.98
C ILE A 26 -7.81 16.28 -19.35
N PRO A 27 -7.10 15.89 -20.42
CA PRO A 27 -7.30 16.49 -21.74
C PRO A 27 -8.74 16.27 -22.20
N ARG A 28 -9.47 17.38 -22.39
CA ARG A 28 -10.80 17.37 -23.00
C ARG A 28 -10.64 17.17 -24.50
N THR A 29 -10.79 15.95 -25.00
CA THR A 29 -11.06 15.72 -26.42
C THR A 29 -12.09 14.62 -26.57
N ARG A 30 -13.32 15.05 -26.89
CA ARG A 30 -14.30 14.19 -27.53
C ARG A 30 -13.82 13.92 -28.96
N GLU A 31 -13.17 12.79 -29.21
CA GLU A 31 -13.09 12.21 -30.55
C GLU A 31 -13.77 10.85 -30.52
N HIS A 32 -14.73 10.66 -31.41
CA HIS A 32 -15.44 9.40 -31.63
C HIS A 32 -14.42 8.29 -31.91
N LEU A 33 -14.28 7.37 -30.97
CA LEU A 33 -13.48 6.17 -31.14
C LEU A 33 -14.16 5.31 -32.22
N ARG A 34 -13.58 5.23 -33.42
CA ARG A 34 -13.89 4.16 -34.35
C ARG A 34 -13.23 2.88 -33.82
N PRO A 35 -13.96 1.77 -33.67
CA PRO A 35 -13.35 0.51 -33.31
C PRO A 35 -12.31 0.14 -34.36
N VAL A 36 -11.05 0.03 -33.97
CA VAL A 36 -10.06 -0.66 -34.78
C VAL A 36 -10.41 -2.13 -34.72
N ALA A 37 -10.79 -2.74 -35.85
CA ALA A 37 -11.08 -4.15 -35.92
C ALA A 37 -9.83 -4.95 -35.48
N VAL A 38 -9.86 -5.50 -34.29
CA VAL A 38 -8.80 -6.29 -33.70
C VAL A 38 -9.07 -7.75 -34.07
N PRO A 39 -8.15 -8.48 -34.75
CA PRO A 39 -8.36 -9.87 -35.11
C PRO A 39 -8.55 -10.74 -33.85
N ALA A 40 -9.39 -11.77 -33.93
CA ALA A 40 -9.80 -12.67 -32.83
C ALA A 40 -8.69 -13.41 -32.07
N LYS A 41 -7.41 -13.19 -32.37
CA LYS A 41 -6.23 -13.70 -31.64
C LYS A 41 -5.52 -12.66 -30.76
N VAL A 42 -6.14 -11.50 -30.52
CA VAL A 42 -5.51 -10.38 -29.78
C VAL A 42 -6.04 -10.31 -28.35
N ALA A 43 -6.32 -11.45 -27.76
CA ALA A 43 -6.65 -11.64 -26.34
C ALA A 43 -5.55 -11.20 -25.33
N LYS A 44 -4.56 -10.44 -25.77
CA LYS A 44 -3.47 -9.94 -24.93
C LYS A 44 -3.48 -8.41 -24.79
N LEU A 45 -4.51 -7.74 -25.28
CA LEU A 45 -4.56 -6.29 -25.39
C LEU A 45 -5.67 -5.71 -24.52
N ASP A 46 -5.36 -5.50 -23.28
CA ASP A 46 -6.20 -4.73 -22.35
C ASP A 46 -5.71 -3.28 -22.37
N LEU A 47 -6.22 -2.46 -23.32
CA LEU A 47 -5.79 -1.08 -23.47
C LEU A 47 -6.93 -0.15 -23.88
N ARG A 48 -7.14 0.87 -23.07
CA ARG A 48 -7.83 2.08 -23.52
C ARG A 48 -6.87 2.91 -24.37
N VAL A 49 -6.96 2.79 -25.66
CA VAL A 49 -6.10 3.52 -26.61
C VAL A 49 -6.77 4.84 -26.99
N GLY A 50 -6.22 5.95 -26.49
CA GLY A 50 -6.45 7.25 -27.14
C GLY A 50 -5.81 7.24 -28.53
N ALA A 51 -6.56 7.60 -29.57
CA ALA A 51 -6.31 7.22 -30.96
C ALA A 51 -5.04 7.77 -31.65
N ARG A 52 -4.22 8.63 -31.04
CA ARG A 52 -3.14 9.33 -31.79
C ARG A 52 -1.90 9.71 -30.98
N GLY A 53 -1.32 8.81 -30.18
CA GLY A 53 -0.08 9.17 -29.48
C GLY A 53 0.70 7.98 -28.93
N PRO A 54 1.90 8.24 -28.36
CA PRO A 54 2.63 7.22 -27.62
C PRO A 54 1.81 6.78 -26.42
N THR A 55 1.59 5.46 -26.29
CA THR A 55 0.77 4.86 -25.22
C THR A 55 1.66 4.18 -24.22
N ARG A 56 1.44 4.42 -22.92
CA ARG A 56 2.13 3.73 -21.84
C ARG A 56 1.47 2.36 -21.61
N VAL A 57 2.30 1.33 -21.59
CA VAL A 57 1.86 -0.07 -21.49
C VAL A 57 2.69 -0.83 -20.46
N GLU A 58 2.06 -1.80 -19.81
CA GLU A 58 2.72 -2.86 -19.07
C GLU A 58 2.70 -4.13 -19.91
N ILE A 59 3.87 -4.73 -20.11
CA ILE A 59 4.06 -5.91 -20.92
C ILE A 59 4.51 -7.05 -20.01
N LEU A 60 3.69 -8.09 -19.92
CA LEU A 60 4.06 -9.32 -19.24
C LEU A 60 4.75 -10.27 -20.23
N THR A 61 5.85 -10.89 -19.83
CA THR A 61 6.64 -11.76 -20.71
C THR A 61 7.40 -12.82 -19.92
N ARG A 62 7.51 -14.02 -20.49
CA ARG A 62 8.49 -15.05 -20.04
C ARG A 62 9.85 -14.92 -20.73
N ARG A 63 9.99 -13.99 -21.70
CA ARG A 63 11.19 -13.76 -22.50
C ARG A 63 11.60 -12.27 -22.49
N PRO A 64 12.06 -11.74 -21.33
CA PRO A 64 12.26 -10.29 -21.15
C PRO A 64 13.21 -9.66 -22.19
N ARG A 65 14.29 -10.34 -22.54
CA ARG A 65 15.26 -9.85 -23.54
C ARG A 65 14.62 -9.70 -24.92
N SER A 66 13.85 -10.70 -25.35
CA SER A 66 13.16 -10.69 -26.66
C SER A 66 12.06 -9.65 -26.70
N ALA A 67 11.27 -9.50 -25.64
CA ALA A 67 10.23 -8.49 -25.51
C ALA A 67 10.81 -7.07 -25.52
N ARG A 68 11.89 -6.83 -24.78
CA ARG A 68 12.61 -5.54 -24.79
C ARG A 68 13.13 -5.17 -26.19
N SER A 69 13.76 -6.11 -26.88
CA SER A 69 14.23 -5.90 -28.26
C SER A 69 13.07 -5.59 -29.21
N LEU A 70 11.93 -6.25 -29.05
CA LEU A 70 10.73 -5.99 -29.84
C LEU A 70 10.18 -4.57 -29.60
N ILE A 71 10.05 -4.16 -28.34
CA ILE A 71 9.60 -2.81 -27.96
C ILE A 71 10.48 -1.76 -28.64
N LEU A 72 11.80 -1.89 -28.59
CA LEU A 72 12.72 -0.94 -29.18
C LEU A 72 12.61 -0.91 -30.72
N ARG A 73 12.49 -2.08 -31.37
CA ARG A 73 12.33 -2.17 -32.85
C ARG A 73 11.02 -1.58 -33.35
N THR A 74 9.97 -1.61 -32.53
CA THR A 74 8.66 -1.02 -32.88
C THR A 74 8.56 0.47 -32.55
N GLY A 75 9.69 1.12 -32.21
CA GLY A 75 9.74 2.55 -31.90
C GLY A 75 9.30 2.88 -30.47
N GLY A 76 9.19 1.87 -29.60
CA GLY A 76 8.87 2.06 -28.20
C GLY A 76 10.12 2.36 -27.36
N ARG A 77 9.88 2.91 -26.16
CA ARG A 77 10.89 3.16 -25.14
C ARG A 77 10.54 2.41 -23.87
N VAL A 78 11.46 1.56 -23.38
CA VAL A 78 11.33 0.91 -22.06
C VAL A 78 11.59 1.95 -20.99
N GLN A 79 10.67 2.06 -20.03
CA GLN A 79 10.75 2.96 -18.89
C GLN A 79 11.31 2.23 -17.68
N ASP A 80 10.78 1.04 -17.40
CA ASP A 80 11.22 0.20 -16.31
C ASP A 80 11.04 -1.29 -16.63
N ALA A 81 11.71 -2.17 -15.90
CA ALA A 81 11.58 -3.61 -16.05
C ALA A 81 12.01 -4.36 -14.79
N TYR A 82 11.17 -5.31 -14.38
CA TYR A 82 11.49 -6.24 -13.31
C TYR A 82 11.01 -7.64 -13.68
N ARG A 83 11.94 -8.61 -13.69
CA ARG A 83 11.66 -10.00 -14.09
C ARG A 83 10.90 -10.08 -15.43
N GLY A 84 9.65 -10.55 -15.40
CA GLY A 84 8.76 -10.68 -16.56
C GLY A 84 7.84 -9.50 -16.82
N VAL A 85 7.94 -8.41 -16.05
CA VAL A 85 7.14 -7.19 -16.20
C VAL A 85 8.00 -6.10 -16.85
N ILE A 86 7.50 -5.49 -17.93
CA ILE A 86 8.20 -4.38 -18.62
C ILE A 86 7.20 -3.23 -18.78
N GLU A 87 7.48 -2.08 -18.18
CA GLU A 87 6.81 -0.83 -18.51
C GLU A 87 7.46 -0.16 -19.72
N ALA A 88 6.64 0.26 -20.66
CA ALA A 88 7.11 0.91 -21.86
C ALA A 88 6.12 1.96 -22.38
N THR A 89 6.64 2.97 -23.06
CA THR A 89 5.84 3.85 -23.92
C THR A 89 6.03 3.39 -25.36
N VAL A 90 4.95 3.07 -26.04
CA VAL A 90 4.97 2.54 -27.41
C VAL A 90 4.05 3.33 -28.32
N PRO A 91 4.36 3.44 -29.63
CA PRO A 91 3.40 3.97 -30.60
C PRO A 91 2.12 3.13 -30.58
N ALA A 92 0.94 3.77 -30.61
CA ALA A 92 -0.33 3.04 -30.64
C ALA A 92 -0.41 2.04 -31.83
N THR A 93 0.21 2.37 -32.93
CA THR A 93 0.30 1.50 -34.13
C THR A 93 1.08 0.20 -33.91
N SER A 94 1.96 0.14 -32.92
CA SER A 94 2.78 -1.04 -32.63
C SER A 94 2.13 -2.02 -31.64
N LEU A 95 1.00 -1.65 -31.04
CA LEU A 95 0.32 -2.48 -30.02
C LEU A 95 -0.08 -3.85 -30.55
N ALA A 96 -0.63 -3.90 -31.77
CA ALA A 96 -1.04 -5.14 -32.41
C ALA A 96 0.16 -6.07 -32.70
N ASP A 97 1.32 -5.52 -33.05
CA ASP A 97 2.53 -6.29 -33.33
C ASP A 97 3.13 -6.84 -32.02
N LEU A 98 3.12 -6.03 -30.96
CA LEU A 98 3.52 -6.45 -29.63
C LEU A 98 2.64 -7.62 -29.12
N ALA A 99 1.32 -7.48 -29.23
CA ALA A 99 0.37 -8.50 -28.78
C ALA A 99 0.47 -9.81 -29.57
N ARG A 100 0.75 -9.76 -30.87
CA ARG A 100 0.93 -10.96 -31.71
C ARG A 100 2.24 -11.72 -31.47
N SER A 101 3.20 -11.09 -30.82
CA SER A 101 4.51 -11.70 -30.62
C SER A 101 4.48 -12.83 -29.59
N SER A 102 5.12 -13.95 -29.90
CA SER A 102 5.34 -15.04 -28.94
C SER A 102 6.28 -14.65 -27.77
N ALA A 103 6.98 -13.53 -27.88
CA ALA A 103 7.78 -12.99 -26.79
C ALA A 103 6.97 -12.22 -25.74
N VAL A 104 5.70 -11.92 -26.03
CA VAL A 104 4.81 -11.16 -25.17
C VAL A 104 3.66 -12.07 -24.72
N SER A 105 3.40 -12.10 -23.43
CA SER A 105 2.27 -12.83 -22.84
C SER A 105 1.03 -11.95 -22.77
N VAL A 106 1.17 -10.73 -22.27
CA VAL A 106 0.09 -9.75 -22.14
C VAL A 106 0.62 -8.37 -22.47
N VAL A 107 -0.20 -7.53 -23.09
CA VAL A 107 -0.01 -6.07 -23.17
C VAL A 107 -1.25 -5.44 -22.56
N ARG A 108 -1.09 -4.65 -21.52
CA ARG A 108 -2.19 -3.99 -20.81
C ARG A 108 -1.82 -2.57 -20.39
N SER A 109 -2.81 -1.80 -19.98
CA SER A 109 -2.56 -0.57 -19.23
C SER A 109 -1.81 -0.91 -17.94
N PRO A 110 -0.80 -0.12 -17.52
CA PRO A 110 -0.11 -0.37 -16.27
C PRO A 110 -1.10 -0.39 -15.10
N LEU A 111 -1.09 -1.48 -14.33
CA LEU A 111 -1.85 -1.56 -13.09
C LEU A 111 -1.22 -0.59 -12.10
N ARG A 112 -2.01 0.32 -11.57
CA ARG A 112 -1.54 1.34 -10.65
C ARG A 112 -2.13 1.11 -9.27
N PRO A 113 -1.30 1.19 -8.22
CA PRO A 113 -1.80 1.19 -6.86
C PRO A 113 -2.63 2.45 -6.59
N VAL A 114 -3.58 2.33 -5.66
CA VAL A 114 -4.43 3.43 -5.20
C VAL A 114 -4.07 3.69 -3.74
N PRO A 115 -3.78 4.95 -3.35
CA PRO A 115 -3.52 5.28 -1.95
C PRO A 115 -4.81 5.28 -1.15
N ASP A 116 -4.68 4.88 0.10
CA ASP A 116 -5.68 5.02 1.15
C ASP A 116 -5.10 5.99 2.20
N ALA A 117 -5.88 6.90 2.76
CA ALA A 117 -5.31 8.07 3.47
C ALA A 117 -5.88 8.39 4.85
N VAL A 118 -5.14 8.83 5.79
CA VAL A 118 -5.36 9.71 6.97
C VAL A 118 -4.34 9.75 8.15
N HIS A 119 -4.40 10.34 9.32
CA HIS A 119 -3.51 10.91 10.38
C HIS A 119 -3.33 10.28 11.79
N GLY A 120 -2.29 10.45 12.59
CA GLY A 120 -1.91 9.80 13.80
C GLY A 120 -1.55 10.40 15.18
N GLU A 121 -2.08 9.87 16.35
CA GLU A 121 -1.62 10.04 17.72
C GLU A 121 -0.86 8.77 18.20
N GLY A 122 0.09 8.30 17.38
CA GLY A 122 0.63 6.95 17.37
C GLY A 122 1.28 6.46 18.66
N VAL A 123 2.15 7.27 19.29
CA VAL A 123 2.87 6.86 20.51
C VAL A 123 1.91 6.54 21.64
N TRP A 124 0.83 7.31 21.73
CA TRP A 124 -0.15 7.17 22.78
C TRP A 124 -1.11 6.02 22.47
N ALA A 125 -1.64 6.00 21.25
CA ALA A 125 -2.61 5.00 20.81
C ALA A 125 -2.05 3.57 20.81
N THR A 126 -0.77 3.39 20.46
CA THR A 126 -0.09 2.09 20.47
C THR A 126 0.45 1.67 21.85
N GLY A 127 0.52 2.61 22.81
CA GLY A 127 1.21 2.37 24.07
C GLY A 127 2.73 2.29 23.93
N ALA A 128 3.35 2.94 22.94
CA ALA A 128 4.80 2.95 22.73
C ALA A 128 5.57 3.79 23.78
N ALA A 129 4.90 4.68 24.51
CA ALA A 129 5.54 5.54 25.51
C ALA A 129 6.34 4.79 26.61
N PRO A 130 5.91 3.64 27.17
CA PRO A 130 6.74 2.83 28.06
C PRO A 130 8.02 2.32 27.40
N TRP A 131 7.98 1.97 26.11
CA TRP A 131 9.15 1.52 25.34
C TRP A 131 10.16 2.64 25.14
N HIS A 132 9.69 3.84 24.82
CA HIS A 132 10.55 5.04 24.73
C HIS A 132 11.23 5.32 26.08
N ARG A 133 10.48 5.24 27.19
CA ARG A 133 11.08 5.39 28.53
C ARG A 133 12.13 4.32 28.84
N ALA A 134 11.97 3.13 28.28
CA ALA A 134 12.96 2.05 28.41
C ALA A 134 14.18 2.22 27.46
N GLY A 135 14.21 3.26 26.63
CA GLY A 135 15.30 3.54 25.68
C GLY A 135 15.16 2.78 24.35
N VAL A 136 13.96 2.31 24.02
CA VAL A 136 13.67 1.64 22.75
C VAL A 136 12.99 2.63 21.81
N HIS A 137 13.68 3.00 20.74
CA HIS A 137 13.24 4.02 19.79
C HIS A 137 13.42 3.58 18.32
N GLY A 138 13.67 2.29 18.04
CA GLY A 138 13.95 1.77 16.71
C GLY A 138 15.43 1.85 16.31
N GLU A 139 16.36 2.12 17.26
CA GLU A 139 17.77 2.33 16.94
C GLU A 139 18.43 1.11 16.30
N GLY A 140 19.10 1.33 15.15
CA GLY A 140 19.77 0.28 14.39
C GLY A 140 18.86 -0.55 13.49
N VAL A 141 17.55 -0.24 13.47
CA VAL A 141 16.58 -0.85 12.57
C VAL A 141 16.39 0.02 11.34
N LYS A 142 16.34 -0.59 10.17
CA LYS A 142 16.05 0.06 8.89
C LYS A 142 14.63 -0.25 8.46
N ILE A 143 13.86 0.79 8.19
CA ILE A 143 12.49 0.70 7.75
C ILE A 143 12.27 1.48 6.46
N ALA A 144 11.59 0.88 5.49
CA ALA A 144 11.17 1.54 4.26
C ALA A 144 9.67 1.79 4.27
N VAL A 145 9.28 3.03 4.00
CA VAL A 145 7.93 3.37 3.56
C VAL A 145 7.92 3.26 2.04
N VAL A 146 7.16 2.31 1.51
CA VAL A 146 7.02 2.06 0.07
C VAL A 146 5.64 2.56 -0.35
N ASP A 147 5.61 3.70 -1.06
CA ASP A 147 4.37 4.44 -1.34
C ASP A 147 4.39 5.11 -2.73
N LEU A 148 3.31 5.79 -3.10
CA LEU A 148 3.11 6.40 -4.42
C LEU A 148 3.74 7.77 -4.58
N GLY A 149 4.12 8.43 -3.47
CA GLY A 149 4.71 9.76 -3.47
C GLY A 149 4.90 10.30 -2.06
N PHE A 150 5.76 11.32 -1.98
CA PHE A 150 6.19 11.94 -0.74
C PHE A 150 6.22 13.47 -0.88
N GLU A 151 5.14 14.06 -1.38
CA GLU A 151 4.98 15.50 -1.45
C GLU A 151 5.14 16.11 -0.05
N SER A 152 5.74 17.29 0.02
CA SER A 152 5.96 18.04 1.26
C SER A 152 6.85 17.37 2.33
N TYR A 153 7.53 16.24 2.05
CA TYR A 153 8.40 15.58 3.05
C TYR A 153 9.49 16.52 3.61
N ARG A 154 9.97 17.51 2.82
CA ARG A 154 10.94 18.49 3.29
C ARG A 154 10.34 19.48 4.29
N HIS A 155 9.05 19.79 4.13
CA HIS A 155 8.31 20.60 5.10
C HIS A 155 8.20 19.84 6.43
N SER A 156 7.80 18.57 6.40
CA SER A 156 7.74 17.71 7.58
C SER A 156 9.11 17.53 8.25
N GLN A 157 10.21 17.47 7.47
CA GLN A 157 11.57 17.50 8.04
C GLN A 157 11.89 18.81 8.75
N ALA A 158 11.49 19.94 8.17
CA ALA A 158 11.72 21.26 8.76
C ALA A 158 10.88 21.48 10.03
N ALA A 159 9.67 20.91 10.07
CA ALA A 159 8.79 20.92 11.25
C ALA A 159 9.30 19.97 12.37
N GLY A 160 10.11 18.97 12.03
CA GLY A 160 10.61 17.97 12.97
C GLY A 160 9.80 16.67 13.00
N ASP A 161 8.79 16.54 12.14
CA ASP A 161 7.91 15.37 12.03
C ASP A 161 8.60 14.22 11.28
N LEU A 162 9.59 14.54 10.44
CA LEU A 162 10.49 13.56 9.82
C LEU A 162 11.94 13.77 10.24
N PRO A 163 12.77 12.70 10.27
CA PRO A 163 14.17 12.83 10.66
C PRO A 163 14.94 13.65 9.63
N THR A 164 15.90 14.46 10.08
CA THR A 164 16.77 15.26 9.20
C THR A 164 17.61 14.39 8.26
N ARG A 165 17.83 13.13 8.60
CA ARG A 165 18.50 12.13 7.76
C ARG A 165 17.53 11.02 7.41
N LEU A 166 17.21 10.93 6.14
CA LEU A 166 16.45 9.85 5.54
C LEU A 166 17.04 9.52 4.16
N THR A 167 16.71 8.37 3.62
CA THR A 167 17.16 7.97 2.29
C THR A 167 15.97 7.99 1.33
N LYS A 168 16.12 8.65 0.19
CA LYS A 168 15.15 8.68 -0.90
C LYS A 168 15.51 7.66 -1.96
N VAL A 169 14.51 6.88 -2.40
CA VAL A 169 14.64 5.96 -3.52
C VAL A 169 13.44 6.19 -4.45
N ASP A 170 13.71 6.59 -5.68
CA ASP A 170 12.67 6.97 -6.64
C ASP A 170 12.56 5.98 -7.78
N TYR A 171 11.47 5.23 -7.80
CA TYR A 171 11.03 4.39 -8.91
C TYR A 171 9.75 4.90 -9.58
N CYS A 172 9.27 6.09 -9.18
CA CYS A 172 8.11 6.73 -9.78
C CYS A 172 8.43 7.49 -11.08
N GLY A 173 9.71 7.79 -11.30
CA GLY A 173 10.16 8.56 -12.46
C GLY A 173 9.94 10.07 -12.31
N SER A 174 10.19 10.81 -13.38
CA SER A 174 10.23 12.28 -13.36
C SER A 174 8.95 12.90 -12.76
N GLY A 175 9.10 13.66 -11.68
CA GLY A 175 8.01 14.33 -10.96
C GLY A 175 7.12 13.42 -10.11
N GLY A 176 7.35 12.09 -10.12
CA GLY A 176 6.50 11.13 -9.41
C GLY A 176 6.75 11.08 -7.91
N PHE A 177 7.98 11.37 -7.46
CA PHE A 177 8.33 11.29 -6.05
C PHE A 177 7.53 12.27 -5.16
N GLU A 178 7.19 13.43 -5.67
CA GLU A 178 6.44 14.47 -4.95
C GLU A 178 5.02 14.63 -5.54
N SER A 179 4.39 13.55 -6.00
CA SER A 179 3.06 13.58 -6.63
C SER A 179 1.89 13.54 -5.64
N THR A 180 2.11 13.08 -4.41
CA THR A 180 1.12 13.01 -3.32
C THR A 180 1.82 13.03 -1.97
N GLY A 181 1.18 13.61 -0.98
CA GLY A 181 1.67 13.66 0.41
C GLY A 181 1.39 12.38 1.22
N HIS A 182 0.73 11.38 0.62
CA HIS A 182 0.30 10.17 1.31
C HIS A 182 1.47 9.43 1.99
N GLY A 183 2.54 9.12 1.27
CA GLY A 183 3.71 8.46 1.85
C GLY A 183 4.45 9.31 2.88
N THR A 184 4.35 10.66 2.80
CA THR A 184 4.89 11.56 3.82
C THR A 184 4.17 11.36 5.15
N ALA A 185 2.83 11.35 5.14
CA ALA A 185 2.05 11.12 6.35
C ALA A 185 2.27 9.70 6.94
N VAL A 186 2.39 8.68 6.09
CA VAL A 186 2.79 7.33 6.53
C VAL A 186 4.16 7.36 7.22
N ALA A 187 5.12 8.11 6.66
CA ALA A 187 6.46 8.21 7.21
C ALA A 187 6.52 9.02 8.54
N GLU A 188 5.62 10.00 8.72
CA GLU A 188 5.45 10.74 9.98
C GLU A 188 5.05 9.80 11.13
N ILE A 189 4.06 8.91 10.90
CA ILE A 189 3.64 7.90 11.88
C ILE A 189 4.81 6.98 12.24
N VAL A 190 5.54 6.51 11.24
CA VAL A 190 6.74 5.66 11.48
C VAL A 190 7.76 6.40 12.33
N THR A 191 8.01 7.67 12.04
CA THR A 191 8.98 8.50 12.76
C THR A 191 8.56 8.77 14.20
N GLU A 192 7.28 9.03 14.42
CA GLU A 192 6.72 9.29 15.75
C GLU A 192 6.95 8.11 16.69
N ILE A 193 6.69 6.89 16.24
CA ILE A 193 6.77 5.68 17.07
C ILE A 193 8.20 5.12 17.12
N ALA A 194 8.95 5.16 16.00
CA ALA A 194 10.31 4.66 15.91
C ALA A 194 11.32 5.75 15.51
N PRO A 195 11.48 6.82 16.33
CA PRO A 195 12.22 8.03 15.93
C PRO A 195 13.73 7.84 15.73
N ALA A 196 14.28 6.71 16.13
CA ALA A 196 15.69 6.40 15.93
C ALA A 196 15.94 5.34 14.83
N ALA A 197 14.90 4.89 14.14
CA ALA A 197 15.05 4.01 12.99
C ALA A 197 15.67 4.74 11.80
N ASP A 198 16.43 4.02 10.97
CA ASP A 198 16.94 4.53 9.70
C ASP A 198 15.80 4.47 8.66
N LEU A 199 15.23 5.64 8.32
CA LEU A 199 14.06 5.76 7.45
C LEU A 199 14.43 5.85 5.97
N TYR A 200 13.74 5.06 5.14
CA TYR A 200 13.82 5.06 3.67
C TYR A 200 12.45 5.42 3.08
N LEU A 201 12.40 6.45 2.24
CA LEU A 201 11.22 6.80 1.46
C LEU A 201 11.39 6.23 0.06
N VAL A 202 10.58 5.26 -0.31
CA VAL A 202 10.69 4.52 -1.56
C VAL A 202 9.44 4.72 -2.40
N CYS A 203 9.55 5.53 -3.45
CA CYS A 203 8.43 5.77 -4.35
C CYS A 203 8.31 4.65 -5.38
N VAL A 204 7.10 4.08 -5.52
CA VAL A 204 6.75 3.05 -6.51
C VAL A 204 5.47 3.41 -7.24
N ARG A 205 5.32 2.96 -8.48
CA ARG A 205 4.15 3.30 -9.31
C ARG A 205 3.52 2.08 -9.97
N ASP A 206 4.24 0.95 -9.95
CA ASP A 206 3.89 -0.26 -10.67
C ASP A 206 4.61 -1.47 -10.06
N ALA A 207 4.24 -2.69 -10.50
CA ALA A 207 4.81 -3.93 -9.98
C ALA A 207 6.33 -4.04 -10.23
N ALA A 208 6.84 -3.46 -11.33
CA ALA A 208 8.28 -3.44 -11.59
C ALA A 208 9.02 -2.57 -10.57
N GLY A 209 8.49 -1.38 -10.26
CA GLY A 209 8.98 -0.51 -9.20
C GLY A 209 8.93 -1.19 -7.83
N LEU A 210 7.84 -1.91 -7.53
CA LEU A 210 7.69 -2.66 -6.28
C LEU A 210 8.76 -3.75 -6.14
N GLY A 211 9.00 -4.53 -7.19
CA GLY A 211 10.04 -5.56 -7.22
C GLY A 211 11.45 -4.98 -7.07
N ARG A 212 11.69 -3.78 -7.64
CA ARG A 212 12.95 -3.04 -7.45
C ARG A 212 13.10 -2.53 -6.02
N ALA A 213 12.01 -2.09 -5.39
CA ALA A 213 12.02 -1.67 -3.99
C ALA A 213 12.44 -2.83 -3.07
N VAL A 214 11.92 -4.04 -3.28
CA VAL A 214 12.33 -5.24 -2.52
C VAL A 214 13.80 -5.60 -2.80
N SER A 215 14.24 -5.51 -4.05
CA SER A 215 15.64 -5.76 -4.42
C SER A 215 16.58 -4.77 -3.73
N TYR A 216 16.19 -3.49 -3.67
CA TYR A 216 16.90 -2.46 -2.94
C TYR A 216 16.92 -2.73 -1.44
N ALA A 217 15.76 -3.07 -0.85
CA ALA A 217 15.65 -3.37 0.57
C ALA A 217 16.60 -4.50 0.99
N ARG A 218 16.67 -5.59 0.21
CA ARG A 218 17.61 -6.70 0.43
C ARG A 218 19.06 -6.24 0.39
N ALA A 219 19.43 -5.46 -0.63
CA ALA A 219 20.81 -5.00 -0.83
C ALA A 219 21.29 -4.05 0.28
N HIS A 220 20.36 -3.33 0.93
CA HIS A 220 20.68 -2.33 1.97
C HIS A 220 20.37 -2.81 3.39
N GLY A 221 19.92 -4.07 3.56
CA GLY A 221 19.60 -4.66 4.86
C GLY A 221 18.43 -3.96 5.56
N ILE A 222 17.43 -3.52 4.79
CA ILE A 222 16.15 -3.06 5.31
C ILE A 222 15.40 -4.28 5.83
N SER A 223 14.93 -4.23 7.07
CA SER A 223 14.30 -5.36 7.74
C SER A 223 12.78 -5.26 7.84
N ILE A 224 12.22 -4.07 7.61
CA ILE A 224 10.78 -3.82 7.68
C ILE A 224 10.37 -2.93 6.50
N ILE A 225 9.28 -3.29 5.85
CA ILE A 225 8.60 -2.48 4.84
C ILE A 225 7.20 -2.16 5.34
N SER A 226 6.83 -0.87 5.32
CA SER A 226 5.47 -0.38 5.47
C SER A 226 4.91 -0.06 4.09
N HIS A 227 3.79 -0.70 3.71
CA HIS A 227 3.15 -0.52 2.40
C HIS A 227 1.66 -0.26 2.56
N SER A 228 1.28 0.99 2.36
CA SER A 228 -0.09 1.46 2.58
C SER A 228 -0.83 1.69 1.26
N VAL A 229 -0.77 0.70 0.36
CA VAL A 229 -1.30 0.80 -1.01
C VAL A 229 -2.04 -0.47 -1.40
N SER A 230 -3.18 -0.32 -2.06
CA SER A 230 -4.02 -1.40 -2.59
C SER A 230 -3.73 -1.66 -4.06
N TRP A 231 -3.76 -2.94 -4.45
CA TRP A 231 -3.68 -3.41 -5.83
C TRP A 231 -4.93 -4.23 -6.16
N PHE A 232 -5.35 -4.20 -7.43
CA PHE A 232 -6.55 -4.91 -7.89
C PHE A 232 -6.22 -5.74 -9.12
N ASN A 233 -6.88 -6.88 -9.27
CA ASN A 233 -6.75 -7.77 -10.44
C ASN A 233 -5.31 -8.24 -10.72
N THR A 234 -4.48 -8.41 -9.69
CA THR A 234 -3.07 -8.81 -9.83
C THR A 234 -2.82 -10.27 -9.51
N ALA A 235 -3.72 -10.89 -8.74
CA ALA A 235 -3.67 -12.30 -8.36
C ALA A 235 -5.07 -12.81 -7.99
N ARG A 236 -5.17 -14.12 -7.70
CA ARG A 236 -6.42 -14.71 -7.22
C ARG A 236 -6.84 -14.17 -5.85
N GLY A 237 -5.90 -13.76 -5.02
CA GLY A 237 -6.14 -13.34 -3.64
C GLY A 237 -5.98 -14.46 -2.61
N ASP A 238 -5.33 -15.56 -3.00
CA ASP A 238 -5.00 -16.70 -2.13
C ASP A 238 -3.55 -16.68 -1.62
N GLY A 239 -2.83 -15.59 -1.87
CA GLY A 239 -1.42 -15.44 -1.49
C GLY A 239 -0.42 -16.20 -2.36
N ASN A 240 -0.88 -16.90 -3.40
CA ASN A 240 -0.07 -17.68 -4.34
C ASN A 240 0.14 -16.97 -5.68
N GLY A 241 0.19 -15.66 -5.68
CA GLY A 241 0.40 -14.86 -6.88
C GLY A 241 1.72 -15.19 -7.59
N ALA A 242 1.75 -14.98 -8.91
CA ALA A 242 2.96 -15.16 -9.71
C ALA A 242 4.13 -14.34 -9.15
N ALA A 243 5.37 -14.80 -9.38
CA ALA A 243 6.57 -14.19 -8.79
C ALA A 243 6.78 -12.70 -9.15
N ASP A 244 6.11 -12.20 -10.16
CA ASP A 244 6.09 -10.82 -10.65
C ASP A 244 4.83 -10.05 -10.25
N SER A 245 3.86 -10.72 -9.62
CA SER A 245 2.71 -10.06 -8.99
C SER A 245 3.10 -9.41 -7.65
N PRO A 246 2.32 -8.45 -7.13
CA PRO A 246 2.53 -7.90 -5.80
C PRO A 246 2.60 -8.95 -4.70
N GLU A 247 1.75 -9.99 -4.71
CA GLU A 247 1.80 -11.10 -3.74
C GLU A 247 3.11 -11.88 -3.82
N GLY A 248 3.57 -12.25 -5.04
CA GLY A 248 4.83 -12.96 -5.21
C GLY A 248 6.06 -12.10 -4.84
N ILE A 249 5.98 -10.78 -5.03
CA ILE A 249 7.02 -9.84 -4.61
C ILE A 249 7.10 -9.77 -3.08
N VAL A 250 5.95 -9.76 -2.39
CA VAL A 250 5.87 -9.80 -0.92
C VAL A 250 6.40 -11.12 -0.38
N ALA A 251 6.05 -12.24 -0.99
CA ALA A 251 6.62 -13.55 -0.63
C ALA A 251 8.14 -13.58 -0.76
N ALA A 252 8.70 -12.95 -1.82
CA ALA A 252 10.14 -12.83 -2.01
C ALA A 252 10.82 -11.90 -0.97
N ALA A 253 10.13 -10.88 -0.46
CA ALA A 253 10.60 -10.04 0.62
C ALA A 253 10.67 -10.82 1.94
N HIS A 254 9.60 -11.53 2.29
CA HIS A 254 9.53 -12.37 3.47
C HIS A 254 10.61 -13.46 3.47
N ALA A 255 10.77 -14.18 2.37
CA ALA A 255 11.84 -15.18 2.20
C ALA A 255 13.25 -14.59 2.34
N ALA A 256 13.40 -13.29 2.17
CA ALA A 256 14.65 -12.56 2.41
C ALA A 256 14.80 -12.04 3.85
N GLY A 257 13.88 -12.39 4.76
CA GLY A 257 13.87 -11.97 6.16
C GLY A 257 13.38 -10.53 6.37
N ILE A 258 12.60 -9.99 5.44
CA ILE A 258 12.00 -8.65 5.53
C ILE A 258 10.54 -8.81 5.97
N LEU A 259 10.17 -8.20 7.10
CA LEU A 259 8.77 -8.08 7.49
C LEU A 259 8.05 -7.10 6.56
N TRP A 260 7.01 -7.57 5.89
CA TRP A 260 6.13 -6.76 5.07
C TRP A 260 4.84 -6.44 5.84
N VAL A 261 4.63 -5.18 6.19
CA VAL A 261 3.39 -4.71 6.83
C VAL A 261 2.55 -4.02 5.77
N ASN A 262 1.35 -4.54 5.53
CA ASN A 262 0.46 -4.06 4.48
C ASN A 262 -0.88 -3.57 5.03
N ALA A 263 -1.38 -2.45 4.52
CA ALA A 263 -2.76 -2.03 4.75
C ALA A 263 -3.75 -3.06 4.17
N ALA A 264 -4.81 -3.39 4.90
CA ALA A 264 -5.83 -4.34 4.43
C ALA A 264 -6.65 -3.79 3.25
N GLY A 265 -6.73 -2.45 3.14
CA GLY A 265 -7.56 -1.73 2.18
C GLY A 265 -8.76 -1.07 2.85
N ASN A 266 -9.31 -0.06 2.18
CA ASN A 266 -10.50 0.69 2.64
C ASN A 266 -11.70 0.37 1.72
N ARG A 267 -12.02 -0.94 1.56
CA ARG A 267 -12.96 -1.39 0.53
C ARG A 267 -14.16 -2.17 1.07
N ALA A 268 -14.36 -2.23 2.38
CA ALA A 268 -15.49 -2.99 2.93
C ALA A 268 -16.84 -2.57 2.35
N GLN A 269 -17.04 -1.26 2.11
CA GLN A 269 -18.28 -0.72 1.53
C GLN A 269 -18.21 -0.57 -0.01
N GLN A 270 -17.09 -0.87 -0.61
CA GLN A 270 -16.79 -0.73 -2.04
C GLN A 270 -16.44 -2.08 -2.68
N HIS A 271 -16.88 -3.14 -2.05
CA HIS A 271 -16.65 -4.52 -2.47
C HIS A 271 -17.96 -5.30 -2.49
N TRP A 272 -18.10 -6.13 -3.50
CA TRP A 272 -19.13 -7.16 -3.58
C TRP A 272 -18.48 -8.49 -4.01
N SER A 273 -18.90 -9.57 -3.41
CA SER A 273 -18.54 -10.93 -3.86
C SER A 273 -19.76 -11.83 -3.87
N GLY A 274 -19.81 -12.71 -4.85
CA GLY A 274 -20.90 -13.66 -5.02
C GLY A 274 -20.66 -14.59 -6.19
N SER A 275 -21.57 -15.52 -6.42
CA SER A 275 -21.60 -16.35 -7.63
C SER A 275 -22.43 -15.67 -8.70
N PHE A 276 -22.20 -16.05 -9.97
CA PHE A 276 -23.06 -15.62 -11.07
C PHE A 276 -24.48 -16.16 -10.89
N VAL A 277 -25.45 -15.27 -10.91
CA VAL A 277 -26.88 -15.59 -10.81
C VAL A 277 -27.59 -14.95 -12.00
N ASP A 278 -28.27 -15.74 -12.81
CA ASP A 278 -29.07 -15.33 -13.97
C ASP A 278 -30.39 -16.12 -13.95
N ALA A 279 -31.33 -15.68 -13.13
CA ALA A 279 -32.59 -16.38 -12.90
C ALA A 279 -33.57 -16.27 -14.09
N ASN A 280 -33.44 -15.20 -14.89
CA ASN A 280 -34.28 -14.95 -16.06
C ASN A 280 -33.67 -15.41 -17.39
N ALA A 281 -32.43 -15.96 -17.35
CA ALA A 281 -31.69 -16.51 -18.49
C ALA A 281 -31.43 -15.51 -19.63
N ASN A 282 -31.13 -14.23 -19.26
CA ASN A 282 -30.83 -13.18 -20.22
C ASN A 282 -29.31 -12.87 -20.33
N GLY A 283 -28.47 -13.57 -19.57
CA GLY A 283 -27.01 -13.48 -19.58
C GLY A 283 -26.43 -12.42 -18.63
N TRP A 284 -27.25 -11.70 -17.85
CA TRP A 284 -26.81 -10.71 -16.87
C TRP A 284 -26.83 -11.25 -15.43
N ASN A 285 -25.83 -10.89 -14.65
CA ASN A 285 -25.78 -11.25 -13.23
C ASN A 285 -26.82 -10.47 -12.43
N GLU A 286 -27.61 -11.16 -11.62
CA GLU A 286 -28.47 -10.54 -10.62
C GLU A 286 -27.72 -10.36 -9.30
N PHE A 287 -27.57 -9.10 -8.86
CA PHE A 287 -27.01 -8.76 -7.53
C PHE A 287 -28.04 -8.96 -6.41
N ALA A 288 -29.30 -8.80 -6.76
CA ALA A 288 -30.47 -9.18 -5.97
C ALA A 288 -31.58 -9.68 -6.93
N THR A 289 -32.61 -10.32 -6.40
CA THR A 289 -33.69 -10.88 -7.22
C THR A 289 -34.28 -9.83 -8.17
N GLY A 290 -34.06 -10.00 -9.46
CA GLY A 290 -34.54 -9.11 -10.53
C GLY A 290 -33.78 -7.79 -10.64
N ASP A 291 -32.61 -7.65 -10.01
CA ASP A 291 -31.75 -6.48 -10.12
C ASP A 291 -30.35 -6.85 -10.64
N GLU A 292 -30.08 -6.46 -11.87
CA GLU A 292 -28.85 -6.74 -12.60
C GLU A 292 -27.79 -5.61 -12.46
N GLY A 293 -28.12 -4.54 -11.73
CA GLY A 293 -27.26 -3.37 -11.53
C GLY A 293 -26.83 -3.17 -10.09
N ASN A 294 -25.54 -3.13 -9.82
CA ASN A 294 -25.03 -2.67 -8.54
C ASN A 294 -24.73 -1.15 -8.63
N THR A 295 -25.61 -0.34 -8.07
CA THR A 295 -25.58 1.12 -8.26
C THR A 295 -24.45 1.80 -7.49
N VAL A 296 -23.80 2.77 -8.15
CA VAL A 296 -22.84 3.70 -7.56
C VAL A 296 -23.19 5.15 -7.88
N LEU A 297 -22.96 6.05 -6.94
CA LEU A 297 -23.22 7.48 -7.09
C LEU A 297 -21.91 8.23 -7.36
N ILE A 298 -21.58 8.47 -8.62
CA ILE A 298 -20.33 9.17 -8.98
C ILE A 298 -20.56 10.69 -8.88
N PRO A 299 -19.80 11.41 -8.04
CA PRO A 299 -19.92 12.86 -7.92
C PRO A 299 -19.60 13.56 -9.24
N ARG A 300 -20.10 14.80 -9.38
CA ARG A 300 -19.76 15.67 -10.50
C ARG A 300 -18.23 15.81 -10.66
N ASP A 301 -17.76 15.83 -11.91
CA ASP A 301 -16.36 15.99 -12.30
C ASP A 301 -15.42 14.95 -11.65
N SER A 302 -15.98 13.80 -11.21
CA SER A 302 -15.28 12.67 -10.60
C SER A 302 -15.38 11.41 -11.46
N TYR A 303 -14.74 10.34 -11.03
CA TYR A 303 -14.78 9.04 -11.71
C TYR A 303 -14.76 7.89 -10.71
N ALA A 304 -15.20 6.72 -11.16
CA ALA A 304 -15.03 5.46 -10.47
C ALA A 304 -14.52 4.40 -11.45
N CYS A 305 -13.66 3.51 -10.98
CA CYS A 305 -13.25 2.31 -11.71
C CYS A 305 -13.84 1.09 -11.02
N ALA A 306 -14.33 0.14 -11.79
CA ALA A 306 -14.77 -1.17 -11.34
C ALA A 306 -13.75 -2.21 -11.80
N ALA A 307 -13.21 -2.97 -10.85
CA ALA A 307 -12.30 -4.08 -11.08
C ALA A 307 -13.01 -5.37 -10.68
N LEU A 308 -13.27 -6.22 -11.65
CA LEU A 308 -13.87 -7.55 -11.48
C LEU A 308 -12.81 -8.61 -11.64
N LYS A 309 -12.78 -9.59 -10.76
CA LYS A 309 -12.06 -10.86 -10.95
C LYS A 309 -12.95 -12.04 -10.57
N TRP A 310 -12.62 -13.23 -11.07
CA TRP A 310 -13.22 -14.47 -10.63
C TRP A 310 -12.17 -15.54 -10.34
N ASP A 311 -12.58 -16.61 -9.68
CA ASP A 311 -11.67 -17.54 -9.00
C ASP A 311 -10.98 -18.59 -9.91
N ASP A 312 -11.13 -18.50 -11.23
CA ASP A 312 -10.56 -19.43 -12.23
C ASP A 312 -9.13 -19.04 -12.67
N TRP A 313 -8.22 -18.89 -11.72
CA TRP A 313 -6.84 -18.48 -11.95
C TRP A 313 -5.90 -19.65 -12.26
N PRO A 314 -4.75 -19.43 -13.01
CA PRO A 314 -4.27 -18.13 -13.55
C PRO A 314 -4.82 -17.76 -14.93
N GLY A 315 -5.61 -18.62 -15.56
CA GLY A 315 -6.23 -18.39 -16.85
C GLY A 315 -7.59 -19.03 -16.87
N SER A 316 -8.56 -18.38 -17.50
CA SER A 316 -9.95 -18.78 -17.53
C SER A 316 -10.45 -18.99 -18.95
N ALA A 317 -11.31 -20.00 -19.13
CA ALA A 317 -12.16 -20.16 -20.29
C ALA A 317 -13.60 -19.66 -20.05
N GLU A 318 -13.91 -19.32 -18.79
CA GLU A 318 -15.14 -18.63 -18.43
C GLU A 318 -14.97 -17.14 -18.79
N ASP A 319 -15.81 -16.61 -19.66
CA ASP A 319 -15.72 -15.27 -20.23
C ASP A 319 -16.88 -14.41 -19.75
N TYR A 320 -16.53 -13.41 -18.91
CA TYR A 320 -17.49 -12.47 -18.34
C TYR A 320 -17.07 -11.04 -18.65
N ASP A 321 -18.02 -10.23 -19.07
CA ASP A 321 -17.87 -8.82 -19.39
C ASP A 321 -18.31 -7.94 -18.21
N LEU A 322 -17.68 -6.77 -18.07
CA LEU A 322 -17.99 -5.76 -17.05
C LEU A 322 -18.45 -4.46 -17.70
N TYR A 323 -19.53 -3.89 -17.19
CA TYR A 323 -20.14 -2.68 -17.72
C TYR A 323 -20.42 -1.66 -16.62
N PHE A 324 -20.24 -0.36 -16.95
CA PHE A 324 -21.02 0.71 -16.35
C PHE A 324 -22.20 1.03 -17.25
N THR A 325 -23.40 1.12 -16.67
CA THR A 325 -24.63 1.44 -17.36
C THR A 325 -25.22 2.75 -16.87
N GLU A 326 -25.88 3.47 -17.76
CA GLU A 326 -26.72 4.62 -17.44
C GLU A 326 -28.02 4.13 -16.79
N PRO A 327 -28.77 5.00 -16.05
CA PRO A 327 -30.07 4.62 -15.46
C PRO A 327 -31.12 4.12 -16.46
N ASN A 328 -30.96 4.43 -17.75
CA ASN A 328 -31.82 3.93 -18.82
C ASN A 328 -31.36 2.59 -19.43
N GLY A 329 -30.35 1.94 -18.83
CA GLY A 329 -29.79 0.67 -19.27
C GLY A 329 -28.76 0.75 -20.41
N SER A 330 -28.51 1.95 -20.97
CA SER A 330 -27.48 2.09 -22.01
C SER A 330 -26.07 1.97 -21.42
N VAL A 331 -25.15 1.37 -22.18
CA VAL A 331 -23.75 1.19 -21.77
C VAL A 331 -23.03 2.54 -21.77
N ALA A 332 -22.49 2.91 -20.62
CA ALA A 332 -21.67 4.12 -20.44
C ALA A 332 -20.17 3.83 -20.66
N SER A 333 -19.67 2.72 -20.12
CA SER A 333 -18.33 2.19 -20.38
C SER A 333 -18.30 0.69 -20.12
N SER A 334 -17.33 -0.03 -20.71
CA SER A 334 -17.23 -1.49 -20.57
C SER A 334 -15.80 -1.98 -20.65
N SER A 335 -15.58 -3.18 -20.16
CA SER A 335 -14.42 -4.04 -20.39
C SER A 335 -14.96 -5.40 -20.84
N THR A 336 -14.56 -5.82 -22.04
CA THR A 336 -15.08 -7.02 -22.74
C THR A 336 -13.92 -7.76 -23.39
N ASN A 337 -12.90 -8.09 -22.58
CA ASN A 337 -11.73 -8.79 -23.06
C ASN A 337 -12.02 -10.30 -23.03
N PRO A 338 -11.92 -11.02 -24.17
CA PRO A 338 -12.26 -12.43 -24.18
C PRO A 338 -11.27 -13.26 -23.35
N GLN A 339 -11.77 -14.15 -22.51
CA GLN A 339 -11.01 -15.18 -21.84
C GLN A 339 -11.21 -16.52 -22.58
N THR A 340 -10.10 -17.05 -23.13
CA THR A 340 -10.11 -18.25 -23.97
C THR A 340 -9.25 -19.39 -23.43
N GLY A 341 -9.02 -19.38 -22.10
CA GLY A 341 -8.28 -20.43 -21.36
C GLY A 341 -6.87 -20.06 -20.93
N THR A 342 -6.33 -18.92 -21.37
CA THR A 342 -4.95 -18.48 -21.02
C THR A 342 -4.88 -17.07 -20.45
N GLU A 343 -5.94 -16.32 -20.60
CA GLU A 343 -6.08 -14.96 -20.11
C GLU A 343 -6.49 -14.97 -18.64
N PRO A 344 -5.99 -14.00 -17.82
CA PRO A 344 -6.41 -13.91 -16.43
C PRO A 344 -7.92 -13.60 -16.34
N PRO A 345 -8.62 -14.17 -15.35
CA PRO A 345 -10.05 -13.96 -15.14
C PRO A 345 -10.33 -12.56 -14.55
N THR A 346 -10.16 -11.52 -15.36
CA THR A 346 -10.27 -10.13 -14.86
C THR A 346 -10.85 -9.19 -15.90
N GLU A 347 -11.70 -8.26 -15.43
CA GLU A 347 -12.16 -7.11 -16.18
C GLU A 347 -11.93 -5.81 -15.39
N LEU A 348 -11.65 -4.71 -16.09
CA LEU A 348 -11.43 -3.40 -15.48
C LEU A 348 -11.98 -2.31 -16.38
N THR A 349 -12.95 -1.56 -15.88
CA THR A 349 -13.48 -0.39 -16.58
C THR A 349 -13.63 0.80 -15.65
N CYS A 350 -13.59 2.02 -16.16
CA CYS A 350 -13.80 3.23 -15.36
C CYS A 350 -14.84 4.13 -16.04
N GLN A 351 -15.66 4.78 -15.24
CA GLN A 351 -16.65 5.74 -15.68
C GLN A 351 -16.36 7.13 -15.12
N VAL A 352 -16.35 8.12 -15.99
CA VAL A 352 -16.22 9.53 -15.60
C VAL A 352 -17.59 10.17 -15.62
N ASN A 353 -17.96 10.87 -14.55
CA ASN A 353 -19.15 11.72 -14.53
C ASN A 353 -18.78 13.17 -14.91
N SER A 354 -19.01 13.54 -16.15
CA SER A 354 -18.85 14.91 -16.66
C SER A 354 -20.14 15.73 -16.63
N SER A 355 -21.18 15.25 -15.96
CA SER A 355 -22.45 15.97 -15.80
C SER A 355 -22.35 17.09 -14.76
N SER A 356 -23.37 17.93 -14.65
CA SER A 356 -23.41 19.06 -13.71
C SER A 356 -23.73 18.67 -12.27
N SER A 357 -24.04 17.40 -12.00
CA SER A 357 -24.44 16.89 -10.67
C SER A 357 -23.91 15.48 -10.44
N THR A 358 -24.02 14.98 -9.21
CA THR A 358 -23.83 13.55 -8.90
C THR A 358 -24.77 12.72 -9.75
N LYS A 359 -24.28 11.63 -10.33
CA LYS A 359 -25.02 10.76 -11.22
C LYS A 359 -24.90 9.30 -10.79
N ALA A 360 -26.04 8.60 -10.85
CA ALA A 360 -26.09 7.16 -10.63
C ALA A 360 -25.62 6.42 -11.88
N TYR A 361 -24.83 5.36 -11.67
CA TYR A 361 -24.47 4.38 -12.70
C TYR A 361 -24.64 2.99 -12.12
N GLY A 362 -25.18 2.06 -12.91
CA GLY A 362 -25.20 0.64 -12.57
C GLY A 362 -23.88 -0.02 -12.97
N ILE A 363 -23.37 -0.91 -12.13
CA ILE A 363 -22.31 -1.84 -12.51
C ILE A 363 -22.96 -3.16 -12.81
N ALA A 364 -22.76 -3.69 -14.03
CA ALA A 364 -23.39 -4.92 -14.48
C ALA A 364 -22.32 -5.92 -14.99
N ILE A 365 -22.55 -7.21 -14.71
CA ILE A 365 -21.70 -8.31 -15.15
C ILE A 365 -22.49 -9.15 -16.13
N ARG A 366 -21.92 -9.48 -17.28
CA ARG A 366 -22.55 -10.30 -18.31
C ARG A 366 -21.73 -11.54 -18.60
N ALA A 367 -22.36 -12.69 -18.68
CA ALA A 367 -21.76 -13.89 -19.23
C ALA A 367 -21.71 -13.77 -20.76
N HIS A 368 -20.50 -13.79 -21.34
CA HIS A 368 -20.31 -13.86 -22.78
C HIS A 368 -20.15 -15.31 -23.24
N HIS A 369 -19.32 -16.07 -22.57
CA HIS A 369 -19.17 -17.50 -22.73
C HIS A 369 -18.89 -18.11 -21.35
N ALA A 370 -19.93 -18.62 -20.70
CA ALA A 370 -19.83 -19.27 -19.41
C ALA A 370 -20.26 -20.73 -19.54
N THR A 371 -19.46 -21.62 -18.99
CA THR A 371 -19.84 -23.02 -18.82
C THR A 371 -20.72 -23.17 -17.56
N ALA A 372 -21.25 -24.34 -17.30
CA ALA A 372 -22.04 -24.58 -16.08
C ALA A 372 -21.20 -24.62 -14.78
N ARG A 373 -19.92 -24.26 -14.83
CA ARG A 373 -19.05 -24.21 -13.66
C ARG A 373 -19.37 -22.97 -12.84
N PRO A 374 -19.71 -23.12 -11.55
CA PRO A 374 -19.90 -21.96 -10.69
C PRO A 374 -18.55 -21.27 -10.45
N VAL A 375 -18.49 -19.97 -10.69
CA VAL A 375 -17.36 -19.11 -10.36
C VAL A 375 -17.76 -18.17 -9.23
N ARG A 376 -16.80 -17.78 -8.41
CA ARG A 376 -16.96 -16.73 -7.42
C ARG A 376 -16.33 -15.46 -7.96
N PHE A 377 -17.08 -14.38 -7.94
CA PHE A 377 -16.63 -13.04 -8.28
C PHE A 377 -16.15 -12.28 -7.05
N ASP A 378 -15.16 -11.41 -7.25
CA ASP A 378 -14.81 -10.28 -6.40
C ASP A 378 -14.84 -9.01 -7.27
N LEU A 379 -15.71 -8.09 -6.91
CA LEU A 379 -15.88 -6.78 -7.56
C LEU A 379 -15.46 -5.67 -6.60
N PHE A 380 -14.51 -4.84 -7.02
CA PHE A 380 -14.05 -3.67 -6.27
C PHE A 380 -14.35 -2.39 -7.04
N VAL A 381 -14.77 -1.33 -6.32
CA VAL A 381 -14.92 0.02 -6.88
C VAL A 381 -13.90 0.97 -6.26
N TYR A 382 -13.21 1.77 -7.11
CA TYR A 382 -12.19 2.73 -6.64
C TYR A 382 -11.83 3.81 -7.69
N PRO A 383 -11.35 5.00 -7.31
CA PRO A 383 -11.75 5.65 -6.09
C PRO A 383 -13.25 5.83 -6.19
N GLY A 384 -13.96 5.89 -5.10
CA GLY A 384 -15.35 6.10 -5.33
C GLY A 384 -16.30 5.89 -4.19
N PRO A 385 -17.58 6.00 -4.54
CA PRO A 385 -18.69 5.82 -3.64
C PRO A 385 -18.86 4.34 -3.26
N ASP A 386 -19.62 4.15 -2.20
CA ASP A 386 -20.04 2.84 -1.76
C ASP A 386 -20.97 2.18 -2.79
N LEU A 387 -20.93 0.86 -2.85
CA LEU A 387 -21.83 0.04 -3.65
C LEU A 387 -23.22 -0.01 -2.99
N GLU A 388 -24.28 -0.13 -3.79
CA GLU A 388 -25.63 -0.41 -3.31
C GLU A 388 -25.68 -1.77 -2.61
N TYR A 389 -25.21 -2.81 -3.29
CA TYR A 389 -25.04 -4.15 -2.74
C TYR A 389 -23.58 -4.35 -2.36
N GLN A 390 -23.30 -4.28 -1.05
CA GLN A 390 -21.96 -4.41 -0.50
C GLN A 390 -21.82 -5.74 0.24
N VAL A 391 -20.66 -6.36 0.08
CA VAL A 391 -20.23 -7.54 0.85
C VAL A 391 -18.88 -7.23 1.47
N PRO A 392 -18.81 -6.75 2.73
CA PRO A 392 -17.54 -6.42 3.39
C PRO A 392 -16.59 -7.61 3.54
N SER A 393 -17.15 -8.83 3.71
CA SER A 393 -16.38 -10.07 3.76
C SER A 393 -15.63 -10.32 2.44
N GLY A 394 -14.34 -10.65 2.52
CA GLY A 394 -13.50 -10.88 1.34
C GLY A 394 -12.89 -9.62 0.73
N SER A 395 -13.09 -8.44 1.34
CA SER A 395 -12.67 -7.16 0.76
C SER A 395 -11.19 -6.80 0.97
N VAL A 396 -10.38 -7.67 1.58
CA VAL A 396 -8.93 -7.44 1.71
C VAL A 396 -8.29 -7.34 0.34
N THR A 397 -7.55 -6.24 0.11
CA THR A 397 -6.92 -5.97 -1.18
C THR A 397 -5.52 -6.58 -1.27
N GLU A 398 -5.07 -6.86 -2.50
CA GLU A 398 -3.70 -7.32 -2.75
C GLU A 398 -2.67 -6.19 -2.47
N PRO A 399 -1.48 -6.49 -1.96
CA PRO A 399 -0.97 -7.81 -1.56
C PRO A 399 -1.26 -8.18 -0.09
N GLY A 400 -2.21 -7.52 0.58
CA GLY A 400 -2.61 -7.87 1.95
C GLY A 400 -3.18 -9.29 2.07
N THR A 401 -3.66 -9.88 0.98
CA THR A 401 -4.07 -11.27 0.88
C THR A 401 -2.91 -12.27 1.00
N SER A 402 -1.65 -11.83 0.83
CA SER A 402 -0.48 -12.70 0.94
C SER A 402 -0.30 -13.25 2.37
N GLN A 403 0.06 -14.53 2.49
CA GLN A 403 0.48 -15.14 3.76
C GLN A 403 1.75 -14.50 4.33
N ALA A 404 2.59 -13.97 3.43
CA ALA A 404 3.87 -13.34 3.76
C ALA A 404 3.74 -11.87 4.20
N ALA A 405 2.53 -11.30 4.16
CA ALA A 405 2.22 -9.97 4.66
C ALA A 405 1.61 -10.02 6.05
N LEU A 406 2.08 -9.15 6.93
CA LEU A 406 1.35 -8.78 8.15
C LEU A 406 0.33 -7.71 7.76
N THR A 407 -0.93 -8.11 7.64
CA THR A 407 -2.00 -7.29 7.07
C THR A 407 -2.78 -6.59 8.16
N VAL A 408 -2.98 -5.29 7.99
CA VAL A 408 -3.47 -4.41 9.05
C VAL A 408 -4.78 -3.74 8.67
N GLY A 409 -5.83 -4.02 9.42
CA GLY A 409 -7.11 -3.31 9.39
C GLY A 409 -7.06 -2.01 10.19
N ALA A 410 -8.10 -1.19 10.10
CA ALA A 410 -8.22 0.09 10.79
C ALA A 410 -9.33 0.07 11.83
N ALA A 411 -9.01 0.50 13.04
CA ALA A 411 -10.00 0.66 14.10
C ALA A 411 -9.79 2.00 14.83
N CYS A 412 -10.90 2.59 15.26
CA CYS A 412 -10.88 3.82 16.03
C CYS A 412 -10.19 3.62 17.38
N TRP A 413 -9.04 4.25 17.57
CA TRP A 413 -8.24 4.08 18.79
C TRP A 413 -8.88 4.63 20.06
N GLN A 414 -9.85 5.55 19.95
CA GLN A 414 -10.59 6.07 21.10
C GLN A 414 -11.78 5.22 21.51
N GLY A 415 -12.43 4.56 20.53
CA GLY A 415 -13.67 3.81 20.75
C GLY A 415 -13.55 2.30 20.51
N ASN A 416 -12.42 1.83 20.04
CA ASN A 416 -12.15 0.44 19.67
C ASN A 416 -13.12 -0.15 18.62
N GLY A 417 -13.87 0.71 17.90
CA GLY A 417 -14.76 0.30 16.80
C GLY A 417 -13.97 0.08 15.51
N LEU A 418 -14.31 -0.96 14.77
CA LEU A 418 -13.81 -1.15 13.40
C LEU A 418 -14.28 0.03 12.54
N GLU A 419 -13.37 0.59 11.74
CA GLU A 419 -13.78 1.61 10.79
C GLU A 419 -14.64 1.00 9.67
N PRO A 420 -15.76 1.63 9.28
CA PRO A 420 -16.72 1.03 8.33
C PRO A 420 -16.11 0.66 6.97
N TYR A 421 -15.09 1.38 6.55
CA TYR A 421 -14.37 1.13 5.31
C TYR A 421 -13.27 0.06 5.44
N SER A 422 -12.85 -0.32 6.66
CA SER A 422 -11.75 -1.26 6.86
C SER A 422 -12.07 -2.59 6.21
N SER A 423 -11.24 -2.99 5.24
CA SER A 423 -11.39 -4.25 4.53
C SER A 423 -11.31 -5.45 5.46
N GLN A 424 -12.15 -6.45 5.19
CA GLN A 424 -12.38 -7.62 6.02
C GLN A 424 -12.08 -8.90 5.24
N GLY A 425 -11.60 -9.93 5.95
CA GLY A 425 -11.48 -11.27 5.42
C GLY A 425 -12.80 -12.04 5.42
N PRO A 426 -12.73 -13.35 5.20
CA PRO A 426 -11.53 -14.13 4.93
C PRO A 426 -10.96 -13.87 3.53
N THR A 427 -9.77 -14.38 3.25
CA THR A 427 -9.27 -14.49 1.86
C THR A 427 -10.07 -15.52 1.07
N ILE A 428 -9.89 -15.58 -0.25
CA ILE A 428 -10.63 -16.53 -1.11
C ILE A 428 -10.37 -18.00 -0.79
N ASP A 429 -9.28 -18.29 -0.07
CA ASP A 429 -8.88 -19.60 0.45
C ASP A 429 -9.14 -19.75 1.96
N ASP A 430 -10.09 -18.98 2.50
CA ASP A 430 -10.62 -19.02 3.87
C ASP A 430 -9.61 -18.72 4.99
N ARG A 431 -8.46 -18.09 4.67
CA ARG A 431 -7.53 -17.64 5.72
C ARG A 431 -8.08 -16.39 6.42
N LEU A 432 -7.86 -16.35 7.73
CA LEU A 432 -8.20 -15.17 8.52
C LEU A 432 -7.27 -14.01 8.14
N LYS A 433 -7.86 -12.90 7.74
CA LYS A 433 -7.28 -11.58 7.50
C LYS A 433 -8.31 -10.51 7.94
N PRO A 434 -7.87 -9.31 8.35
CA PRO A 434 -6.49 -8.89 8.59
C PRO A 434 -5.84 -9.71 9.72
N ASP A 435 -4.51 -9.58 9.92
CA ASP A 435 -3.83 -10.26 11.01
C ASP A 435 -4.08 -9.57 12.35
N LEU A 436 -4.16 -8.23 12.33
CA LEU A 436 -4.55 -7.38 13.46
C LEU A 436 -5.05 -6.02 12.93
N VAL A 437 -5.55 -5.18 13.81
CA VAL A 437 -5.89 -3.79 13.49
C VAL A 437 -4.97 -2.80 14.20
N GLY A 438 -4.76 -1.66 13.55
CA GLY A 438 -3.99 -0.55 14.09
C GLY A 438 -4.86 0.69 14.34
N PRO A 439 -4.33 1.66 15.12
CA PRO A 439 -4.97 2.95 15.34
C PRO A 439 -5.21 3.67 14.03
N ASP A 440 -6.39 4.23 13.91
CA ASP A 440 -6.81 5.01 12.76
C ASP A 440 -7.13 6.46 13.15
N SER A 441 -7.22 7.33 12.15
CA SER A 441 -7.60 8.73 12.30
C SER A 441 -6.72 9.48 13.30
N VAL A 442 -5.54 9.84 12.88
CA VAL A 442 -4.50 10.44 13.71
C VAL A 442 -3.97 11.76 13.10
N SER A 443 -3.30 12.71 13.76
CA SER A 443 -2.80 14.00 13.24
C SER A 443 -1.52 13.91 12.39
N SER A 444 -1.28 14.70 11.34
CA SER A 444 0.00 14.91 10.63
C SER A 444 0.08 16.28 9.98
N SER A 445 1.25 16.64 9.53
CA SER A 445 1.48 17.92 8.86
C SER A 445 0.80 18.01 7.49
N ILE A 446 0.45 16.87 6.87
CA ILE A 446 -0.08 16.82 5.49
C ILE A 446 -1.60 16.98 5.45
N PHE A 447 -2.31 16.26 6.31
CA PHE A 447 -3.76 16.16 6.27
C PHE A 447 -4.49 16.90 7.42
N GLY A 448 -3.79 17.57 8.35
CA GLY A 448 -4.34 18.37 9.43
C GLY A 448 -4.51 17.61 10.76
N HIS A 449 -5.36 18.05 11.66
CA HIS A 449 -5.47 17.51 13.01
C HIS A 449 -6.59 16.50 13.16
N PHE A 450 -6.38 15.53 14.05
CA PHE A 450 -7.41 14.64 14.52
C PHE A 450 -8.58 15.43 15.17
N SER A 451 -9.81 15.00 14.89
CA SER A 451 -11.00 15.46 15.61
C SER A 451 -11.90 14.32 16.05
N ALA A 452 -12.06 13.29 15.21
CA ALA A 452 -12.84 12.10 15.52
C ALA A 452 -12.49 11.00 14.51
N CYS A 453 -12.60 9.73 14.90
CA CYS A 453 -12.38 8.61 14.01
C CYS A 453 -13.26 8.68 12.77
N GLY A 454 -12.66 8.40 11.60
CA GLY A 454 -13.35 8.40 10.30
C GLY A 454 -13.76 9.77 9.75
N ARG A 455 -13.37 10.89 10.38
CA ARG A 455 -13.87 12.23 9.98
C ARG A 455 -12.83 13.29 9.70
N SER A 456 -11.65 13.15 10.23
CA SER A 456 -10.61 14.16 10.04
C SER A 456 -9.25 13.58 10.36
N GLY A 457 -8.31 14.25 9.87
CA GLY A 457 -6.99 13.79 10.02
C GLY A 457 -6.63 12.74 8.93
N PHE A 458 -5.47 11.90 9.08
CA PHE A 458 -5.06 10.86 8.17
C PHE A 458 -5.80 9.54 8.49
N ALA A 459 -6.95 8.97 7.83
CA ALA A 459 -7.78 7.80 8.08
C ALA A 459 -7.63 6.69 7.06
N GLY A 460 -7.76 5.51 7.48
CA GLY A 460 -7.65 4.35 6.63
C GLY A 460 -6.72 3.31 7.20
N THR A 461 -6.79 2.16 6.65
CA THR A 461 -5.80 1.12 6.91
C THR A 461 -4.38 1.57 6.58
N SER A 462 -4.26 2.65 5.80
CA SER A 462 -2.98 3.32 5.50
C SER A 462 -2.36 4.08 6.67
N ALA A 463 -3.18 4.58 7.59
CA ALA A 463 -2.70 5.12 8.86
C ALA A 463 -2.40 3.99 9.85
N ALA A 464 -3.23 2.95 9.85
CA ALA A 464 -3.08 1.81 10.76
C ALA A 464 -1.78 1.01 10.51
N ALA A 465 -1.46 0.69 9.26
CA ALA A 465 -0.29 -0.13 8.90
C ALA A 465 1.06 0.45 9.39
N PRO A 466 1.37 1.74 9.23
CA PRO A 466 2.64 2.29 9.72
C PRO A 466 2.79 2.26 11.24
N HIS A 467 1.69 2.27 12.01
CA HIS A 467 1.76 2.04 13.46
C HIS A 467 2.33 0.66 13.78
N ILE A 468 1.87 -0.37 13.06
CA ILE A 468 2.35 -1.74 13.20
C ILE A 468 3.81 -1.86 12.73
N ALA A 469 4.15 -1.25 11.59
CA ALA A 469 5.50 -1.30 11.05
C ALA A 469 6.52 -0.63 11.99
N ALA A 470 6.14 0.49 12.60
CA ALA A 470 6.98 1.18 13.57
C ALA A 470 7.07 0.43 14.92
N ALA A 471 5.97 -0.15 15.40
CA ALA A 471 5.96 -1.04 16.55
C ALA A 471 6.88 -2.26 16.32
N ALA A 472 6.84 -2.84 15.11
CA ALA A 472 7.75 -3.90 14.71
C ALA A 472 9.22 -3.47 14.78
N ALA A 473 9.55 -2.21 14.46
CA ALA A 473 10.91 -1.70 14.60
C ALA A 473 11.35 -1.60 16.07
N LEU A 474 10.45 -1.24 16.98
CA LEU A 474 10.74 -1.28 18.42
C LEU A 474 10.97 -2.72 18.90
N VAL A 475 10.13 -3.67 18.47
CA VAL A 475 10.29 -5.09 18.77
C VAL A 475 11.62 -5.62 18.23
N LYS A 476 11.99 -5.28 16.98
CA LYS A 476 13.26 -5.68 16.36
C LYS A 476 14.48 -5.13 17.07
N GLN A 477 14.43 -3.87 17.53
CA GLN A 477 15.50 -3.32 18.37
C GLN A 477 15.66 -4.08 19.68
N ALA A 478 14.53 -4.41 20.31
CA ALA A 478 14.52 -5.15 21.59
C ALA A 478 14.96 -6.62 21.42
N ASN A 479 14.66 -7.22 20.28
CA ASN A 479 14.93 -8.63 19.95
C ASN A 479 15.62 -8.74 18.59
N PRO A 480 16.93 -8.45 18.49
CA PRO A 480 17.63 -8.38 17.20
C PRO A 480 17.66 -9.69 16.39
N SER A 481 17.44 -10.84 17.04
CA SER A 481 17.38 -12.16 16.39
C SER A 481 16.02 -12.47 15.77
N PHE A 482 14.95 -11.76 16.12
CA PHE A 482 13.62 -12.04 15.59
C PHE A 482 13.57 -11.81 14.09
N GLY A 483 13.04 -12.80 13.37
CA GLY A 483 12.66 -12.69 11.96
C GLY A 483 11.25 -12.09 11.80
N PRO A 484 10.74 -12.05 10.56
CA PRO A 484 9.41 -11.54 10.28
C PRO A 484 8.30 -12.21 11.12
N ASP A 485 8.30 -13.52 11.17
CA ASP A 485 7.25 -14.31 11.83
C ASP A 485 7.27 -14.12 13.36
N GLU A 486 8.45 -14.08 13.98
CA GLU A 486 8.54 -13.85 15.42
C GLU A 486 8.12 -12.42 15.80
N ILE A 487 8.35 -11.44 14.92
CA ILE A 487 7.90 -10.08 15.16
C ILE A 487 6.37 -10.00 15.01
N ALA A 488 5.81 -10.61 13.96
CA ALA A 488 4.38 -10.66 13.74
C ALA A 488 3.66 -11.32 14.93
N ALA A 489 4.07 -12.53 15.29
CA ALA A 489 3.51 -13.24 16.45
C ALA A 489 3.63 -12.44 17.75
N TYR A 490 4.77 -11.76 17.97
CA TYR A 490 4.96 -10.90 19.14
C TYR A 490 3.94 -9.77 19.23
N LEU A 491 3.58 -9.16 18.11
CA LEU A 491 2.58 -8.08 18.05
C LEU A 491 1.16 -8.62 18.19
N GLU A 492 0.85 -9.72 17.52
CA GLU A 492 -0.45 -10.38 17.57
C GLU A 492 -0.77 -10.90 18.98
N ASP A 493 0.18 -11.54 19.66
CA ASP A 493 0.04 -12.06 21.04
C ASP A 493 -0.29 -10.98 22.08
N ARG A 494 -0.05 -9.72 21.75
CA ARG A 494 -0.28 -8.56 22.62
C ARG A 494 -1.42 -7.69 22.18
N ALA A 495 -2.03 -8.00 21.06
CA ALA A 495 -3.20 -7.26 20.60
C ALA A 495 -4.33 -7.36 21.64
N LEU A 496 -5.07 -6.27 21.78
CA LEU A 496 -6.29 -6.25 22.57
C LEU A 496 -7.39 -6.90 21.74
N ASP A 497 -7.85 -8.06 22.15
CA ASP A 497 -8.95 -8.76 21.48
C ASP A 497 -10.19 -7.88 21.41
N LEU A 498 -10.71 -7.66 20.20
CA LEU A 498 -11.88 -6.84 19.89
C LEU A 498 -12.84 -7.62 18.99
N GLY A 499 -14.13 -7.28 19.10
CA GLY A 499 -15.17 -7.95 18.32
C GLY A 499 -15.53 -9.34 18.88
N PRO A 500 -15.75 -10.34 18.03
CA PRO A 500 -15.91 -11.73 18.45
C PRO A 500 -14.66 -12.24 19.18
N ALA A 501 -14.85 -13.03 20.23
CA ALA A 501 -13.74 -13.52 21.05
C ALA A 501 -12.74 -14.37 20.25
N GLY A 502 -11.45 -14.04 20.33
CA GLY A 502 -10.37 -14.67 19.58
C GLY A 502 -10.13 -14.03 18.23
N ARG A 503 -9.31 -14.67 17.39
CA ARG A 503 -9.02 -14.15 16.04
C ARG A 503 -10.25 -14.24 15.14
N ASP A 504 -10.55 -13.16 14.46
CA ASP A 504 -11.67 -13.08 13.53
C ASP A 504 -11.28 -12.37 12.21
N THR A 505 -12.23 -12.27 11.27
CA THR A 505 -12.01 -11.70 9.94
C THR A 505 -12.15 -10.17 9.88
N MET A 506 -12.47 -9.51 10.97
CA MET A 506 -12.64 -8.06 11.07
C MET A 506 -11.47 -7.40 11.79
N PHE A 507 -11.11 -7.93 12.97
CA PHE A 507 -10.08 -7.38 13.84
C PHE A 507 -8.79 -8.21 13.85
N GLY A 508 -8.76 -9.39 13.21
CA GLY A 508 -7.63 -10.32 13.31
C GLY A 508 -7.40 -10.74 14.77
N ALA A 509 -6.19 -10.54 15.27
CA ALA A 509 -5.85 -10.75 16.70
C ALA A 509 -6.33 -9.61 17.60
N GLY A 510 -6.87 -8.53 17.05
CA GLY A 510 -7.34 -7.36 17.80
C GLY A 510 -6.52 -6.08 17.55
N MET A 511 -6.73 -5.06 18.40
CA MET A 511 -6.04 -3.77 18.33
C MET A 511 -4.60 -3.87 18.85
N LEU A 512 -3.64 -3.35 18.06
CA LEU A 512 -2.25 -3.23 18.50
C LEU A 512 -2.14 -2.59 19.89
N THR A 513 -1.51 -3.28 20.82
CA THR A 513 -1.02 -2.70 22.06
C THR A 513 0.42 -3.14 22.31
N MET A 514 1.32 -2.18 22.55
CA MET A 514 2.73 -2.51 22.82
C MET A 514 2.93 -3.08 24.23
N GLY A 515 2.01 -2.79 25.15
CA GLY A 515 2.10 -3.23 26.52
C GLY A 515 3.36 -2.72 27.25
N ALA A 516 3.75 -3.43 28.32
CA ALA A 516 4.98 -3.09 29.03
C ALA A 516 6.20 -3.36 28.14
N ALA A 517 7.16 -2.43 28.13
CA ALA A 517 8.43 -2.66 27.47
C ALA A 517 9.09 -3.94 28.01
N PRO A 518 9.65 -4.80 27.15
CA PRO A 518 10.39 -5.96 27.62
C PRO A 518 11.49 -5.49 28.55
N ARG A 519 11.79 -6.26 29.59
CA ARG A 519 13.03 -6.07 30.34
C ARG A 519 14.16 -6.40 29.37
N ILE A 520 14.57 -5.41 28.60
CA ILE A 520 15.78 -5.53 27.82
C ILE A 520 16.86 -5.78 28.87
N ALA A 521 17.48 -6.96 28.84
CA ALA A 521 18.79 -7.10 29.41
C ALA A 521 19.68 -6.16 28.59
N LEU A 522 19.67 -4.90 28.93
CA LEU A 522 20.49 -3.86 28.30
C LEU A 522 21.92 -4.36 28.48
N GLY A 523 22.45 -4.95 27.41
CA GLY A 523 23.82 -5.42 27.41
C GLY A 523 24.65 -4.27 27.97
N ALA A 524 25.27 -4.46 29.14
CA ALA A 524 26.01 -3.38 29.78
C ALA A 524 26.96 -2.79 28.75
N CYS A 525 26.79 -1.49 28.46
CA CYS A 525 27.77 -0.76 27.64
C CYS A 525 29.10 -0.83 28.38
N VAL A 526 30.03 -1.60 27.85
CA VAL A 526 31.39 -1.63 28.41
C VAL A 526 32.19 -0.54 27.71
N VAL A 527 32.50 0.52 28.44
CA VAL A 527 33.16 1.71 27.91
C VAL A 527 34.49 1.34 27.21
N PRO A 528 34.61 1.53 25.89
CA PRO A 528 35.82 1.15 25.17
C PRO A 528 36.97 2.14 25.42
N SER A 529 38.21 1.70 25.17
CA SER A 529 39.37 2.62 25.19
C SER A 529 39.41 3.45 23.92
N VAL A 530 39.15 4.77 24.03
CA VAL A 530 39.15 5.68 22.89
C VAL A 530 40.14 6.82 23.01
N VAL A 531 40.85 6.96 24.12
CA VAL A 531 41.93 7.93 24.30
C VAL A 531 43.04 7.65 23.25
N GLY A 532 43.52 8.68 22.58
CA GLY A 532 44.49 8.62 21.48
C GLY A 532 43.88 8.38 20.09
N LYS A 533 42.63 7.94 19.96
CA LYS A 533 41.96 7.74 18.66
C LYS A 533 41.52 9.09 18.05
N LYS A 534 41.49 9.17 16.70
CA LYS A 534 40.81 10.28 16.01
C LYS A 534 39.34 10.31 16.42
N LEU A 535 38.74 11.49 16.55
CA LEU A 535 37.37 11.65 17.05
C LEU A 535 36.34 10.75 16.28
N THR A 536 36.46 10.68 14.97
CA THR A 536 35.58 9.80 14.14
C THR A 536 35.69 8.33 14.55
N LYS A 537 36.93 7.79 14.67
CA LYS A 537 37.14 6.40 15.11
C LYS A 537 36.74 6.17 16.57
N ALA A 538 36.84 7.20 17.42
CA ALA A 538 36.38 7.14 18.81
C ALA A 538 34.85 7.03 18.90
N LYS A 539 34.11 7.87 18.14
CA LYS A 539 32.64 7.81 18.06
C LYS A 539 32.16 6.44 17.59
N THR A 540 32.76 5.89 16.54
CA THR A 540 32.43 4.55 16.05
C THR A 540 32.70 3.46 17.09
N ALA A 541 33.84 3.53 17.81
CA ALA A 541 34.16 2.55 18.84
C ALA A 541 33.21 2.60 20.04
N VAL A 542 32.80 3.80 20.47
CA VAL A 542 31.80 3.99 21.54
C VAL A 542 30.46 3.36 21.14
N ARG A 543 29.98 3.66 19.93
CA ARG A 543 28.70 3.09 19.43
C ARG A 543 28.77 1.57 19.27
N LYS A 544 29.85 1.05 18.71
CA LYS A 544 30.05 -0.41 18.54
C LYS A 544 30.08 -1.17 19.89
N ALA A 545 30.41 -0.49 20.98
CA ALA A 545 30.38 -1.04 22.33
C ALA A 545 29.00 -0.93 23.02
N GLY A 546 27.95 -0.55 22.29
CA GLY A 546 26.61 -0.34 22.84
C GLY A 546 26.49 0.90 23.75
N CYS A 547 27.45 1.85 23.63
CA CYS A 547 27.48 3.09 24.39
C CYS A 547 27.05 4.29 23.53
N ALA A 548 26.44 5.31 24.13
CA ALA A 548 26.18 6.58 23.47
C ALA A 548 27.38 7.54 23.60
N VAL A 549 27.63 8.36 22.57
CA VAL A 549 28.59 9.47 22.65
C VAL A 549 27.92 10.61 23.41
N GLY A 550 28.47 10.95 24.56
CA GLY A 550 28.04 12.09 25.37
C GLY A 550 28.65 13.43 24.91
N ASN A 551 28.83 14.36 25.83
CA ASN A 551 29.39 15.69 25.56
C ASN A 551 30.82 15.61 25.01
N ILE A 552 31.08 16.39 23.94
CA ILE A 552 32.41 16.53 23.36
C ILE A 552 32.94 17.93 23.68
N ARG A 553 33.97 17.99 24.53
CA ARG A 553 34.66 19.24 24.87
C ARG A 553 36.00 19.34 24.13
N GLN A 554 36.34 20.51 23.60
CA GLN A 554 37.62 20.75 22.97
C GLN A 554 38.58 21.43 23.95
N VAL A 555 39.85 21.06 23.89
CA VAL A 555 40.95 21.67 24.69
C VAL A 555 42.13 21.98 23.79
N ARG A 556 42.86 23.06 24.06
CA ARG A 556 44.09 23.42 23.32
C ARG A 556 45.22 22.46 23.66
N GLN A 557 45.63 21.64 22.70
CA GLN A 557 46.75 20.71 22.82
C GLN A 557 47.29 20.33 21.42
N HIS A 558 48.12 21.20 20.86
CA HIS A 558 48.54 21.18 19.47
C HIS A 558 49.16 19.86 18.97
N ARG A 559 49.92 19.16 19.82
CA ARG A 559 50.59 17.88 19.44
C ARG A 559 49.61 16.71 19.20
N ARG A 560 48.33 16.83 19.52
CA ARG A 560 47.32 15.76 19.41
C ARG A 560 46.03 16.24 18.76
N ALA A 561 46.09 17.26 17.91
CA ALA A 561 44.90 17.84 17.27
C ALA A 561 44.00 16.77 16.62
N GLY A 562 42.70 16.87 16.85
CA GLY A 562 41.67 15.95 16.35
C GLY A 562 41.61 14.59 17.06
N ARG A 563 42.40 14.38 18.13
CA ARG A 563 42.38 13.13 18.91
C ARG A 563 41.73 13.30 20.26
N VAL A 564 41.14 12.24 20.77
CA VAL A 564 40.59 12.17 22.14
C VAL A 564 41.75 12.14 23.12
N VAL A 565 41.77 13.10 24.05
CA VAL A 565 42.79 13.21 25.10
C VAL A 565 42.30 12.65 26.43
N SER A 566 40.99 12.67 26.67
CA SER A 566 40.39 11.98 27.82
C SER A 566 38.96 11.54 27.51
N GLN A 567 38.47 10.57 28.29
CA GLN A 567 37.12 10.06 28.25
C GLN A 567 36.56 9.88 29.67
N SER A 568 35.27 10.03 29.82
CA SER A 568 34.56 9.79 31.09
C SER A 568 33.19 9.15 30.77
N PRO A 569 32.85 7.99 31.38
CA PRO A 569 33.63 7.16 32.31
C PRO A 569 34.91 6.56 31.73
N LYS A 570 35.76 6.01 32.59
CA LYS A 570 37.03 5.34 32.18
C LYS A 570 36.73 4.06 31.40
N ARG A 571 37.71 3.61 30.58
CA ARG A 571 37.62 2.29 29.86
C ARG A 571 37.28 1.18 30.85
N GLY A 572 36.46 0.20 30.40
CA GLY A 572 36.04 -0.95 31.19
C GLY A 572 34.88 -0.67 32.15
N ALA A 573 34.46 0.60 32.34
CA ALA A 573 33.29 0.91 33.13
C ALA A 573 32.05 0.28 32.48
N ARG A 574 31.21 -0.35 33.28
CA ARG A 574 29.91 -0.89 32.84
C ARG A 574 28.83 0.16 33.08
N LEU A 575 28.18 0.58 32.03
CA LEU A 575 27.02 1.48 32.07
C LEU A 575 25.79 0.69 31.61
N ALA A 576 24.61 1.23 31.86
CA ALA A 576 23.41 0.79 31.14
C ALA A 576 23.65 0.90 29.63
N ALA A 577 22.93 0.17 28.81
CA ALA A 577 22.99 0.32 27.35
C ALA A 577 22.80 1.80 26.99
N HIS A 578 23.52 2.25 25.96
CA HIS A 578 23.56 3.66 25.56
C HIS A 578 24.03 4.63 26.66
N GLY A 579 24.64 4.14 27.71
CA GLY A 579 25.30 4.98 28.73
C GLY A 579 26.28 5.95 28.08
N ARG A 580 26.16 7.23 28.38
CA ARG A 580 26.93 8.31 27.70
C ARG A 580 28.41 8.30 28.09
N VAL A 581 29.25 8.29 27.06
CA VAL A 581 30.70 8.45 27.20
C VAL A 581 31.09 9.83 26.70
N ASN A 582 31.46 10.72 27.62
CA ASN A 582 31.94 12.07 27.33
C ASN A 582 33.38 12.02 26.83
N LEU A 583 33.71 12.84 25.85
CA LEU A 583 35.03 12.89 25.22
C LEU A 583 35.63 14.29 25.32
N VAL A 584 36.92 14.34 25.61
CA VAL A 584 37.70 15.59 25.48
C VAL A 584 38.64 15.40 24.29
N VAL A 585 38.64 16.37 23.37
CA VAL A 585 39.36 16.30 22.10
C VAL A 585 40.34 17.48 22.00
N ALA A 586 41.56 17.18 21.60
CA ALA A 586 42.56 18.22 21.34
C ALA A 586 42.20 19.00 20.05
N ARG A 587 42.35 20.30 20.07
CA ARG A 587 42.27 21.19 18.92
C ARG A 587 43.57 21.96 18.72
#